data_55703ab077fe9b049f217760150ec8d2
#
_entry.id   55703ab077fe9b049f217760150ec8d2
#
_cell.length_a   1.000
_cell.length_b   1.000
_cell.length_c   1.000
_cell.angle_alpha   90.00
_cell.angle_beta   90.00
_cell.angle_gamma   90.00
#
_symmetry.space_group_name_H-M   'P 1'
#
loop_
_entity.id
_entity.type
_entity.pdbx_description
1 polymer ?
#
loop_
_entity_poly.entity_id
_entity_poly.type
_entity_poly.pdbx_seq_one_letter_code
_entity_poly.pdbx_strand_id
1 'polypeptide(L)'
;MFLRRAAANAVPAPSRSSTTRARRTARGPAHLLTQLIKGVVIMASVAATHAFAQSASTTAPAGGVYNLIVGTYTGGKSEGLYVYHFDTQTGEMRPVSVAKTVNPSFLVVSKDNRFVYAVNELPGDNGPASLRGDVSAFGFDAASGQLTFLNKVSAQGNDPCYLSLSPDGRYLFVANYSVAADPGGSFAVLPVQQDGKLGESVLTVHHEGGGPVKGRQDNAHVHSTVFSPDGRYLFTQDLGTDKLWTYLYTPDGSRGLVSPTEWRYTDVKSGSGPRHLVFGNDGRHAYLTSELAATVTVFAYQDGHMKLEQVEKLAEPGFKGTQGAAALHLSPDGKFLYVSNRGDANDISIFAVDGDSGKLKRVGRQSSLGKSPREFAIDPTGQWLIVGNQNSDTVYVFRRDQQTGLLEPNPKRVDIGSPVDFKFAAK
;
A
#
# COMPACT_ATOMS: atom_id res chain seq x y z
N MET A 1 11.72 54.44 -28.22
CA MET A 1 10.87 55.60 -28.57
C MET A 1 9.51 55.34 -27.91
N PHE A 2 9.12 56.27 -27.04
CA PHE A 2 7.91 56.42 -26.28
C PHE A 2 7.66 55.53 -25.06
N LEU A 3 8.03 56.13 -23.96
CA LEU A 3 7.49 56.07 -22.62
C LEU A 3 6.02 56.49 -22.55
N ARG A 4 5.22 55.92 -21.63
CA ARG A 4 4.29 56.61 -20.69
C ARG A 4 3.93 55.68 -19.55
N ARG A 5 4.27 56.06 -18.48
CA ARG A 5 3.96 56.39 -17.07
C ARG A 5 2.48 56.35 -16.69
N ALA A 6 2.21 55.62 -15.63
CA ALA A 6 1.69 55.96 -14.31
C ALA A 6 0.20 56.18 -14.16
N ALA A 7 -0.41 55.53 -13.14
CA ALA A 7 -0.88 56.24 -11.97
C ALA A 7 -1.34 55.26 -10.90
N ALA A 8 -0.85 55.48 -9.69
CA ALA A 8 -1.27 54.89 -8.43
C ALA A 8 -2.60 55.48 -7.99
N ASN A 9 -3.44 54.70 -7.30
CA ASN A 9 -4.46 55.27 -6.40
C ASN A 9 -4.45 54.51 -5.09
N ALA A 10 -4.33 55.31 -4.04
CA ALA A 10 -4.21 54.96 -2.66
C ALA A 10 -5.56 54.76 -1.95
N VAL A 11 -5.52 54.05 -0.88
CA VAL A 11 -6.42 53.76 0.23
C VAL A 11 -7.20 54.98 0.78
N PRO A 12 -8.39 54.80 1.42
CA PRO A 12 -8.42 55.14 2.82
C PRO A 12 -9.09 54.13 3.75
N ALA A 13 -8.55 54.06 4.98
CA ALA A 13 -9.09 53.35 6.13
C ALA A 13 -10.27 54.12 6.78
N PRO A 14 -11.17 53.45 7.50
CA PRO A 14 -12.12 54.11 8.39
C PRO A 14 -11.71 54.06 9.86
N SER A 15 -12.05 55.14 10.49
CA SER A 15 -11.84 55.63 11.83
C SER A 15 -12.55 54.84 12.94
N ARG A 16 -11.92 54.93 14.12
CA ARG A 16 -12.47 54.60 15.46
C ARG A 16 -13.55 55.59 15.89
N SER A 17 -14.56 55.10 16.58
CA SER A 17 -15.27 55.91 17.56
C SER A 17 -15.58 55.11 18.82
N SER A 18 -15.16 55.70 19.93
CA SER A 18 -15.34 55.35 21.33
C SER A 18 -16.68 55.92 21.85
N THR A 19 -17.25 55.34 22.89
CA THR A 19 -17.93 55.95 24.07
C THR A 19 -18.96 54.93 24.59
N THR A 20 -19.32 54.74 25.81
CA THR A 20 -19.00 55.13 27.17
C THR A 20 -19.88 54.28 28.09
N ARG A 21 -19.33 53.85 29.12
CA ARG A 21 -19.67 53.52 30.50
C ARG A 21 -21.08 53.92 31.01
N ALA A 22 -21.83 52.98 31.68
CA ALA A 22 -22.63 53.31 32.87
C ALA A 22 -22.69 52.08 33.83
N ARG A 23 -22.28 52.34 35.06
CA ARG A 23 -22.47 51.54 36.27
C ARG A 23 -23.83 51.81 36.90
N ARG A 24 -24.44 50.83 37.58
CA ARG A 24 -25.16 50.96 38.86
C ARG A 24 -25.47 49.58 39.43
N THR A 25 -24.94 49.25 40.50
CA THR A 25 -25.17 48.97 41.92
C THR A 25 -26.62 48.76 42.37
N ALA A 26 -26.96 47.66 43.06
CA ALA A 26 -27.27 47.58 44.48
C ALA A 26 -28.02 46.30 44.89
N ARG A 27 -27.44 45.60 45.85
CA ARG A 27 -27.92 45.07 47.14
C ARG A 27 -29.17 44.15 47.19
N GLY A 28 -28.90 42.99 47.84
CA GLY A 28 -29.75 41.93 48.39
C GLY A 28 -30.61 42.41 49.64
N PRO A 29 -31.06 41.57 50.58
CA PRO A 29 -30.67 40.22 50.99
C PRO A 29 -31.81 39.25 51.40
N ALA A 30 -31.44 37.97 51.65
CA ALA A 30 -31.88 37.02 52.68
C ALA A 30 -33.34 36.59 52.90
N HIS A 31 -33.64 35.31 52.95
CA HIS A 31 -33.88 34.42 54.10
C HIS A 31 -34.37 33.02 53.66
N LEU A 32 -33.67 32.04 54.18
CA LEU A 32 -34.06 30.77 54.82
C LEU A 32 -35.42 30.13 54.40
N LEU A 33 -35.39 28.88 53.97
CA LEU A 33 -35.89 27.76 54.78
C LEU A 33 -35.44 26.40 54.21
N THR A 34 -34.96 25.60 55.13
CA THR A 34 -34.52 24.24 55.07
C THR A 34 -35.64 23.26 54.71
N GLN A 35 -35.44 22.32 53.78
CA GLN A 35 -35.96 20.95 53.94
C GLN A 35 -35.03 19.92 53.28
N LEU A 36 -34.60 19.01 54.12
CA LEU A 36 -33.88 17.76 53.73
C LEU A 36 -34.81 16.85 52.96
N ILE A 37 -34.36 16.45 51.74
CA ILE A 37 -34.78 15.17 51.15
C ILE A 37 -33.50 14.45 50.75
N LYS A 38 -33.22 13.34 51.46
CA LYS A 38 -32.19 12.40 51.13
C LYS A 38 -32.62 11.68 49.84
N GLY A 39 -32.03 12.07 48.71
CA GLY A 39 -32.07 11.31 47.48
C GLY A 39 -30.70 10.67 47.26
N VAL A 40 -30.66 9.36 47.46
CA VAL A 40 -29.46 8.55 47.08
C VAL A 40 -29.39 8.56 45.57
N VAL A 41 -28.48 9.35 45.00
CA VAL A 41 -28.11 9.27 43.59
C VAL A 41 -27.09 8.14 43.48
N ILE A 42 -27.53 6.96 43.03
CA ILE A 42 -26.66 5.90 42.56
C ILE A 42 -26.06 6.39 41.23
N MET A 43 -24.83 6.89 41.27
CA MET A 43 -24.04 7.04 40.06
C MET A 43 -23.69 5.63 39.55
N ALA A 44 -24.44 5.15 38.58
CA ALA A 44 -24.00 4.05 37.76
C ALA A 44 -22.88 4.57 36.84
N SER A 45 -21.64 4.40 37.25
CA SER A 45 -20.48 4.54 36.38
C SER A 45 -20.56 3.42 35.31
N VAL A 46 -21.01 3.80 34.12
CA VAL A 46 -20.85 2.96 32.94
C VAL A 46 -19.36 2.97 32.62
N ALA A 47 -18.63 2.03 33.19
CA ALA A 47 -17.32 1.68 32.68
C ALA A 47 -17.55 1.06 31.31
N ALA A 48 -17.30 1.84 30.26
CA ALA A 48 -17.16 1.30 28.92
C ALA A 48 -15.87 0.46 28.92
N THR A 49 -16.01 -0.81 29.24
CA THR A 49 -14.98 -1.81 28.97
C THR A 49 -14.83 -1.88 27.45
N HIS A 50 -13.81 -1.21 26.95
CA HIS A 50 -13.27 -1.52 25.62
C HIS A 50 -12.77 -2.97 25.73
N ALA A 51 -13.60 -3.91 25.30
CA ALA A 51 -13.15 -5.25 25.01
C ALA A 51 -12.15 -5.12 23.85
N PHE A 52 -10.86 -5.07 24.18
CA PHE A 52 -9.83 -5.39 23.23
C PHE A 52 -10.18 -6.78 22.70
N ALA A 53 -10.48 -6.84 21.40
CA ALA A 53 -10.64 -8.10 20.71
C ALA A 53 -9.37 -8.90 21.00
N GLN A 54 -9.52 -9.96 21.77
CA GLN A 54 -8.51 -10.99 21.91
C GLN A 54 -8.10 -11.38 20.51
N SER A 55 -6.83 -11.19 20.19
CA SER A 55 -6.22 -11.71 18.97
C SER A 55 -6.58 -13.18 18.89
N ALA A 56 -7.45 -13.52 17.95
CA ALA A 56 -7.71 -14.90 17.61
C ALA A 56 -6.33 -15.51 17.31
N SER A 57 -5.93 -16.49 18.08
CA SER A 57 -4.82 -17.36 17.76
C SER A 57 -5.15 -17.97 16.40
N THR A 58 -4.63 -17.37 15.32
CA THR A 58 -4.72 -17.92 13.98
C THR A 58 -3.80 -19.13 13.98
N THR A 59 -4.38 -20.31 14.21
CA THR A 59 -3.72 -21.56 13.84
C THR A 59 -3.30 -21.39 12.38
N ALA A 60 -2.01 -21.63 12.10
CA ALA A 60 -1.50 -21.58 10.74
C ALA A 60 -2.44 -22.40 9.83
N PRO A 61 -2.78 -21.92 8.63
CA PRO A 61 -3.65 -22.63 7.71
C PRO A 61 -3.15 -24.06 7.53
N ALA A 62 -4.05 -25.02 7.52
CA ALA A 62 -3.70 -26.42 7.29
C ALA A 62 -2.95 -26.54 5.96
N GLY A 63 -1.87 -27.33 5.93
CA GLY A 63 -1.15 -27.61 4.70
C GLY A 63 -2.10 -28.20 3.64
N GLY A 64 -1.96 -27.80 2.38
CA GLY A 64 -2.81 -28.22 1.29
C GLY A 64 -2.42 -27.61 -0.04
N VAL A 65 -3.30 -27.73 -1.01
CA VAL A 65 -3.13 -27.12 -2.33
C VAL A 65 -3.86 -25.78 -2.37
N TYR A 66 -3.12 -24.73 -2.73
CA TYR A 66 -3.65 -23.38 -2.96
C TYR A 66 -3.58 -23.04 -4.45
N ASN A 67 -4.40 -22.10 -4.86
CA ASN A 67 -4.20 -21.44 -6.15
C ASN A 67 -3.15 -20.33 -5.94
N LEU A 68 -2.12 -20.32 -6.80
CA LEU A 68 -1.14 -19.24 -6.90
C LEU A 68 -1.36 -18.52 -8.22
N ILE A 69 -1.81 -17.28 -8.15
CA ILE A 69 -2.05 -16.42 -9.31
C ILE A 69 -0.82 -15.57 -9.52
N VAL A 70 -0.28 -15.59 -10.75
CA VAL A 70 0.97 -14.92 -11.13
C VAL A 70 0.68 -13.85 -12.15
N GLY A 71 1.04 -12.60 -11.80
CA GLY A 71 1.02 -11.45 -12.68
C GLY A 71 2.35 -11.30 -13.44
N THR A 72 2.29 -10.79 -14.66
CA THR A 72 3.46 -10.72 -15.55
C THR A 72 3.47 -9.46 -16.41
N TYR A 73 4.64 -9.16 -17.02
CA TYR A 73 4.67 -8.31 -18.21
C TYR A 73 4.62 -9.17 -19.47
N THR A 74 3.82 -8.74 -20.47
CA THR A 74 3.48 -9.56 -21.65
C THR A 74 4.30 -9.24 -22.90
N GLY A 75 5.30 -8.39 -22.83
CA GLY A 75 6.16 -8.01 -23.98
C GLY A 75 7.15 -9.09 -24.44
N GLY A 76 7.13 -10.30 -23.86
CA GLY A 76 8.05 -11.39 -24.15
C GLY A 76 7.35 -12.74 -24.25
N LYS A 77 7.68 -13.67 -23.33
CA LYS A 77 7.14 -15.05 -23.34
C LYS A 77 5.77 -15.19 -22.65
N SER A 78 5.29 -14.15 -21.96
CA SER A 78 4.05 -14.22 -21.20
C SER A 78 2.85 -13.76 -22.02
N GLU A 79 1.68 -14.37 -21.75
CA GLU A 79 0.40 -14.03 -22.34
C GLU A 79 -0.56 -13.31 -21.38
N GLY A 80 -0.21 -13.19 -20.08
CA GLY A 80 -1.09 -12.55 -19.10
C GLY A 80 -0.99 -13.09 -17.69
N LEU A 81 -2.15 -13.37 -17.06
CA LEU A 81 -2.26 -13.98 -15.74
C LEU A 81 -2.17 -15.49 -15.82
N TYR A 82 -1.33 -16.08 -14.99
CA TYR A 82 -1.21 -17.53 -14.87
C TYR A 82 -1.75 -18.00 -13.53
N VAL A 83 -2.43 -19.13 -13.51
CA VAL A 83 -2.84 -19.81 -12.27
C VAL A 83 -2.11 -21.12 -12.16
N TYR A 84 -1.52 -21.37 -11.00
CA TYR A 84 -0.86 -22.60 -10.63
C TYR A 84 -1.54 -23.20 -9.40
N HIS A 85 -1.58 -24.52 -9.32
CA HIS A 85 -1.78 -25.19 -8.04
C HIS A 85 -0.45 -25.25 -7.32
N PHE A 86 -0.40 -24.69 -6.14
CA PHE A 86 0.77 -24.70 -5.26
C PHE A 86 0.54 -25.68 -4.11
N ASP A 87 1.37 -26.69 -4.00
CA ASP A 87 1.32 -27.67 -2.92
C ASP A 87 2.23 -27.21 -1.77
N THR A 88 1.64 -26.86 -0.63
CA THR A 88 2.36 -26.34 0.53
C THR A 88 3.17 -27.41 1.27
N GLN A 89 2.97 -28.69 1.01
CA GLN A 89 3.78 -29.78 1.60
C GLN A 89 5.09 -29.93 0.84
N THR A 90 5.04 -29.80 -0.48
CA THR A 90 6.18 -30.06 -1.35
C THR A 90 6.80 -28.80 -1.95
N GLY A 91 6.08 -27.68 -2.02
CA GLY A 91 6.48 -26.45 -2.73
C GLY A 91 6.40 -26.60 -4.27
N GLU A 92 5.67 -27.58 -4.78
CA GLU A 92 5.46 -27.75 -6.22
C GLU A 92 4.44 -26.77 -6.77
N MET A 93 4.75 -26.25 -7.96
CA MET A 93 3.86 -25.43 -8.77
C MET A 93 3.41 -26.22 -10.00
N ARG A 94 2.12 -26.46 -10.16
CA ARG A 94 1.54 -27.15 -11.34
C ARG A 94 0.66 -26.17 -12.12
N PRO A 95 0.90 -25.95 -13.43
CA PRO A 95 0.12 -25.01 -14.21
C PRO A 95 -1.34 -25.47 -14.32
N VAL A 96 -2.29 -24.52 -14.26
CA VAL A 96 -3.72 -24.77 -14.32
C VAL A 96 -4.36 -24.01 -15.46
N SER A 97 -4.22 -22.69 -15.50
CA SER A 97 -4.87 -21.85 -16.51
C SER A 97 -4.07 -20.58 -16.82
N VAL A 98 -4.43 -19.96 -17.95
CA VAL A 98 -3.91 -18.67 -18.39
C VAL A 98 -5.08 -17.79 -18.80
N ALA A 99 -5.16 -16.58 -18.25
CA ALA A 99 -6.06 -15.54 -18.72
C ALA A 99 -5.26 -14.49 -19.51
N LYS A 100 -5.58 -14.35 -20.80
CA LYS A 100 -4.87 -13.39 -21.67
C LYS A 100 -5.27 -11.97 -21.33
N THR A 101 -4.29 -11.17 -20.95
CA THR A 101 -4.44 -9.73 -20.69
C THR A 101 -3.08 -9.06 -20.76
N VAL A 102 -3.03 -7.76 -21.10
CA VAL A 102 -1.77 -7.05 -21.33
C VAL A 102 -1.20 -6.56 -19.98
N ASN A 103 0.07 -6.87 -19.73
CA ASN A 103 0.85 -6.38 -18.58
C ASN A 103 0.08 -6.38 -17.24
N PRO A 104 -0.46 -7.52 -16.79
CA PRO A 104 -1.09 -7.59 -15.47
C PRO A 104 0.01 -7.62 -14.38
N SER A 105 0.66 -6.48 -14.16
CA SER A 105 1.88 -6.38 -13.35
C SER A 105 1.63 -6.37 -11.84
N PHE A 106 0.39 -6.09 -11.43
CA PHE A 106 -0.05 -6.18 -10.04
C PHE A 106 -1.50 -6.60 -9.95
N LEU A 107 -1.84 -7.42 -8.97
CA LEU A 107 -3.18 -7.96 -8.81
C LEU A 107 -3.63 -8.02 -7.34
N VAL A 108 -4.94 -8.09 -7.14
CA VAL A 108 -5.55 -8.34 -5.85
C VAL A 108 -6.67 -9.36 -6.01
N VAL A 109 -6.81 -10.26 -5.02
CA VAL A 109 -7.90 -11.23 -4.93
C VAL A 109 -8.92 -10.72 -3.93
N SER A 110 -10.22 -10.83 -4.24
CA SER A 110 -11.28 -10.49 -3.30
C SER A 110 -11.24 -11.40 -2.05
N LYS A 111 -11.70 -10.90 -0.90
CA LYS A 111 -11.66 -11.63 0.37
C LYS A 111 -12.39 -12.98 0.33
N ASP A 112 -13.41 -13.10 -0.51
CA ASP A 112 -14.20 -14.32 -0.72
C ASP A 112 -13.63 -15.24 -1.81
N ASN A 113 -12.46 -14.91 -2.37
CA ASN A 113 -11.77 -15.61 -3.47
C ASN A 113 -12.62 -15.78 -4.74
N ARG A 114 -13.61 -14.93 -4.98
CA ARG A 114 -14.49 -15.01 -6.17
C ARG A 114 -14.03 -14.14 -7.32
N PHE A 115 -13.21 -13.13 -7.05
CA PHE A 115 -12.80 -12.15 -8.05
C PHE A 115 -11.31 -11.85 -7.97
N VAL A 116 -10.71 -11.60 -9.14
CA VAL A 116 -9.33 -11.14 -9.28
C VAL A 116 -9.35 -9.84 -10.09
N TYR A 117 -8.67 -8.83 -9.59
CA TYR A 117 -8.47 -7.56 -10.27
C TYR A 117 -6.99 -7.40 -10.60
N ALA A 118 -6.69 -6.99 -11.81
CA ALA A 118 -5.32 -6.80 -12.26
C ALA A 118 -5.17 -5.47 -13.00
N VAL A 119 -4.11 -4.74 -12.72
CA VAL A 119 -3.75 -3.59 -13.54
C VAL A 119 -3.37 -4.04 -14.95
N ASN A 120 -3.54 -3.15 -15.93
CA ASN A 120 -2.90 -3.24 -17.23
C ASN A 120 -1.89 -2.09 -17.31
N GLU A 121 -0.66 -2.35 -16.87
CA GLU A 121 0.39 -1.34 -16.75
C GLU A 121 0.89 -0.95 -18.15
N LEU A 122 0.36 0.14 -18.67
CA LEU A 122 0.70 0.69 -19.97
C LEU A 122 1.16 2.14 -19.79
N PRO A 123 2.29 2.52 -20.43
CA PRO A 123 2.73 3.89 -20.47
C PRO A 123 1.79 4.73 -21.32
N GLY A 124 1.61 5.99 -20.95
CA GLY A 124 0.94 6.96 -21.81
C GLY A 124 1.71 7.22 -23.11
N ASP A 125 1.00 7.54 -24.18
CA ASP A 125 1.62 8.15 -25.33
C ASP A 125 2.01 9.60 -24.99
N ASN A 126 2.99 10.17 -25.68
CA ASN A 126 3.49 11.54 -25.46
C ASN A 126 2.41 12.59 -25.80
N GLY A 127 1.37 12.72 -24.96
CA GLY A 127 0.31 13.70 -25.14
C GLY A 127 -0.68 13.73 -23.97
N PRO A 128 -1.27 14.91 -23.68
CA PRO A 128 -2.11 15.11 -22.48
C PRO A 128 -3.46 14.35 -22.51
N ALA A 129 -3.80 13.66 -23.62
CA ALA A 129 -5.08 12.99 -23.81
C ALA A 129 -5.01 11.45 -23.79
N SER A 130 -3.83 10.83 -23.62
CA SER A 130 -3.69 9.39 -23.73
C SER A 130 -3.52 8.73 -22.35
N LEU A 131 -4.59 8.62 -21.60
CA LEU A 131 -4.64 7.71 -20.46
C LEU A 131 -4.78 6.28 -20.99
N ARG A 132 -3.73 5.47 -20.85
CA ARG A 132 -3.68 4.11 -21.40
C ARG A 132 -3.70 3.01 -20.35
N GLY A 133 -3.52 3.38 -19.07
CA GLY A 133 -3.62 2.42 -17.99
C GLY A 133 -5.07 1.98 -17.76
N ASP A 134 -5.26 0.68 -17.63
CA ASP A 134 -6.56 0.08 -17.35
C ASP A 134 -6.50 -0.82 -16.11
N VAL A 135 -7.68 -1.26 -15.65
CA VAL A 135 -7.83 -2.33 -14.68
C VAL A 135 -8.83 -3.35 -15.22
N SER A 136 -8.40 -4.60 -15.28
CA SER A 136 -9.23 -5.75 -15.68
C SER A 136 -9.79 -6.46 -14.47
N ALA A 137 -11.08 -6.84 -14.53
CA ALA A 137 -11.77 -7.68 -13.57
C ALA A 137 -12.01 -9.06 -14.12
N PHE A 138 -11.81 -10.07 -13.27
CA PHE A 138 -12.03 -11.48 -13.59
C PHE A 138 -12.87 -12.15 -12.50
N GLY A 139 -13.85 -12.97 -12.89
CA GLY A 139 -14.44 -13.98 -12.04
C GLY A 139 -13.41 -15.10 -11.83
N PHE A 140 -13.30 -15.59 -10.61
CA PHE A 140 -12.36 -16.65 -10.26
C PHE A 140 -13.13 -17.84 -9.68
N ASP A 141 -13.00 -19.00 -10.33
CA ASP A 141 -13.45 -20.27 -9.80
C ASP A 141 -12.28 -20.94 -9.04
N ALA A 142 -12.31 -20.85 -7.74
CA ALA A 142 -11.24 -21.37 -6.89
C ALA A 142 -11.09 -22.87 -6.97
N ALA A 143 -12.16 -23.63 -7.26
CA ALA A 143 -12.11 -25.09 -7.36
C ALA A 143 -11.36 -25.57 -8.62
N SER A 144 -11.61 -24.93 -9.75
CA SER A 144 -10.98 -25.24 -11.03
C SER A 144 -9.73 -24.42 -11.32
N GLY A 145 -9.52 -23.29 -10.62
CA GLY A 145 -8.45 -22.33 -10.90
C GLY A 145 -8.65 -21.54 -12.20
N GLN A 146 -9.89 -21.45 -12.72
CA GLN A 146 -10.19 -20.72 -13.94
C GLN A 146 -10.49 -19.25 -13.68
N LEU A 147 -9.97 -18.39 -14.56
CA LEU A 147 -10.27 -16.96 -14.59
C LEU A 147 -11.17 -16.64 -15.78
N THR A 148 -12.31 -15.99 -15.54
CA THR A 148 -13.24 -15.52 -16.56
C THR A 148 -13.25 -14.01 -16.61
N PHE A 149 -12.90 -13.41 -17.75
CA PHE A 149 -12.92 -11.96 -17.92
C PHE A 149 -14.34 -11.41 -17.73
N LEU A 150 -14.48 -10.37 -16.89
CA LEU A 150 -15.75 -9.70 -16.63
C LEU A 150 -15.87 -8.37 -17.36
N ASN A 151 -14.94 -7.45 -17.08
CA ASN A 151 -14.83 -6.17 -17.77
C ASN A 151 -13.46 -5.53 -17.54
N LYS A 152 -13.23 -4.42 -18.20
CA LYS A 152 -12.05 -3.58 -18.07
C LYS A 152 -12.49 -2.12 -18.05
N VAL A 153 -11.88 -1.32 -17.16
CA VAL A 153 -12.13 0.11 -17.02
C VAL A 153 -10.83 0.89 -16.97
N SER A 154 -10.87 2.18 -17.29
CA SER A 154 -9.70 3.06 -17.22
C SER A 154 -9.22 3.22 -15.77
N ALA A 155 -7.90 3.12 -15.57
CA ALA A 155 -7.22 3.44 -14.31
C ALA A 155 -7.15 4.95 -14.02
N GLN A 156 -7.60 5.80 -14.94
CA GLN A 156 -7.52 7.26 -14.90
C GLN A 156 -6.09 7.80 -14.76
N GLY A 157 -5.11 7.04 -15.22
CA GLY A 157 -3.69 7.39 -15.21
C GLY A 157 -2.89 6.43 -16.07
N ASN A 158 -1.57 6.62 -16.09
CA ASN A 158 -0.63 5.80 -16.83
C ASN A 158 0.21 4.94 -15.89
N ASP A 159 0.70 3.81 -16.39
CA ASP A 159 1.48 2.85 -15.61
C ASP A 159 0.84 2.53 -14.25
N PRO A 160 -0.46 2.08 -14.23
CA PRO A 160 -1.05 1.60 -13.00
C PRO A 160 -0.24 0.41 -12.47
N CYS A 161 0.30 0.52 -11.25
CA CYS A 161 1.30 -0.43 -10.74
C CYS A 161 0.95 -1.06 -9.40
N TYR A 162 -0.19 -0.68 -8.81
CA TYR A 162 -0.65 -1.23 -7.53
C TYR A 162 -2.16 -1.17 -7.39
N LEU A 163 -2.73 -2.16 -6.71
CA LEU A 163 -4.14 -2.26 -6.38
C LEU A 163 -4.33 -2.56 -4.90
N SER A 164 -5.35 -1.95 -4.29
CA SER A 164 -5.86 -2.38 -3.00
C SER A 164 -7.38 -2.31 -2.95
N LEU A 165 -8.02 -3.31 -2.34
CA LEU A 165 -9.45 -3.27 -2.03
C LEU A 165 -9.67 -2.47 -0.76
N SER A 166 -10.74 -1.68 -0.74
CA SER A 166 -11.21 -1.07 0.50
C SER A 166 -11.54 -2.14 1.56
N PRO A 167 -11.51 -1.80 2.86
CA PRO A 167 -11.78 -2.76 3.94
C PRO A 167 -13.14 -3.48 3.81
N ASP A 168 -14.13 -2.80 3.25
CA ASP A 168 -15.49 -3.32 2.99
C ASP A 168 -15.65 -3.98 1.61
N GLY A 169 -14.61 -3.97 0.78
CA GLY A 169 -14.60 -4.58 -0.55
C GLY A 169 -15.42 -3.84 -1.61
N ARG A 170 -15.97 -2.65 -1.31
CA ARG A 170 -16.82 -1.90 -2.24
C ARG A 170 -16.07 -1.07 -3.27
N TYR A 171 -14.81 -0.80 -3.02
CA TYR A 171 -13.97 0.03 -3.88
C TYR A 171 -12.61 -0.59 -4.09
N LEU A 172 -12.07 -0.41 -5.29
CA LEU A 172 -10.72 -0.74 -5.68
C LEU A 172 -9.92 0.55 -5.86
N PHE A 173 -8.79 0.66 -5.19
CA PHE A 173 -7.86 1.77 -5.29
C PHE A 173 -6.72 1.41 -6.21
N VAL A 174 -6.41 2.28 -7.15
CA VAL A 174 -5.41 2.07 -8.20
C VAL A 174 -4.33 3.13 -8.07
N ALA A 175 -3.08 2.76 -7.86
CA ALA A 175 -1.96 3.68 -7.92
C ALA A 175 -1.44 3.77 -9.36
N ASN A 176 -1.36 4.98 -9.90
CA ASN A 176 -0.83 5.30 -11.21
C ASN A 176 0.55 5.97 -11.05
N TYR A 177 1.59 5.27 -11.48
CA TYR A 177 2.98 5.67 -11.26
C TYR A 177 3.40 6.79 -12.18
N SER A 178 3.18 6.59 -13.48
CA SER A 178 3.69 7.50 -14.48
C SER A 178 2.67 8.54 -14.88
N VAL A 179 3.23 9.63 -15.29
CA VAL A 179 2.48 10.71 -15.88
C VAL A 179 3.30 11.26 -17.00
N ALA A 180 2.92 10.91 -18.17
CA ALA A 180 3.40 11.56 -19.38
C ALA A 180 2.89 13.00 -19.48
N ALA A 181 1.95 13.39 -18.64
CA ALA A 181 1.35 14.71 -18.61
C ALA A 181 1.18 15.19 -17.17
N ASP A 182 1.28 16.49 -16.97
CA ASP A 182 0.88 17.18 -15.75
C ASP A 182 -0.63 16.98 -15.47
N PRO A 183 -1.05 16.73 -14.23
CA PRO A 183 -0.24 16.63 -13.02
C PRO A 183 0.26 15.20 -12.79
N GLY A 184 1.43 15.00 -12.27
CA GLY A 184 2.12 13.81 -11.87
C GLY A 184 1.32 12.59 -11.39
N GLY A 185 1.92 11.70 -10.61
CA GLY A 185 1.32 10.46 -10.10
C GLY A 185 -0.01 10.67 -9.41
N SER A 186 -0.89 9.70 -9.55
CA SER A 186 -2.25 9.78 -9.02
C SER A 186 -2.68 8.45 -8.40
N PHE A 187 -3.81 8.48 -7.71
CA PHE A 187 -4.58 7.27 -7.48
C PHE A 187 -6.04 7.48 -7.89
N ALA A 188 -6.65 6.42 -8.38
CA ALA A 188 -8.07 6.40 -8.76
C ALA A 188 -8.86 5.43 -7.88
N VAL A 189 -10.16 5.65 -7.76
CA VAL A 189 -11.08 4.82 -6.98
C VAL A 189 -12.20 4.31 -7.87
N LEU A 190 -12.27 3.00 -8.03
CA LEU A 190 -13.21 2.29 -8.88
C LEU A 190 -14.24 1.55 -8.01
N PRO A 191 -15.55 1.75 -8.20
CA PRO A 191 -16.56 0.95 -7.53
C PRO A 191 -16.50 -0.52 -7.93
N VAL A 192 -16.59 -1.42 -6.95
CA VAL A 192 -16.73 -2.86 -7.16
C VAL A 192 -18.20 -3.24 -7.07
N GLN A 193 -18.74 -3.82 -8.13
CA GLN A 193 -20.12 -4.26 -8.21
C GLN A 193 -20.31 -5.66 -7.59
N GLN A 194 -21.55 -6.04 -7.28
CA GLN A 194 -21.85 -7.32 -6.65
C GLN A 194 -21.48 -8.54 -7.53
N ASP A 195 -21.49 -8.37 -8.85
CA ASP A 195 -21.07 -9.38 -9.83
C ASP A 195 -19.55 -9.37 -10.09
N GLY A 196 -18.81 -8.55 -9.36
CA GLY A 196 -17.36 -8.42 -9.47
C GLY A 196 -16.88 -7.48 -10.56
N LYS A 197 -17.75 -6.94 -11.39
CA LYS A 197 -17.35 -5.92 -12.36
C LYS A 197 -16.93 -4.63 -11.69
N LEU A 198 -16.07 -3.90 -12.37
CA LEU A 198 -15.65 -2.55 -11.96
C LEU A 198 -16.55 -1.51 -12.63
N GLY A 199 -16.95 -0.49 -11.88
CA GLY A 199 -17.54 0.72 -12.40
C GLY A 199 -16.48 1.75 -12.82
N GLU A 200 -16.91 2.78 -13.53
CA GLU A 200 -16.08 3.94 -13.87
C GLU A 200 -15.59 4.63 -12.58
N SER A 201 -14.44 5.28 -12.66
CA SER A 201 -13.85 5.98 -11.51
C SER A 201 -14.79 7.03 -10.92
N VAL A 202 -14.95 6.96 -9.60
CA VAL A 202 -15.73 7.95 -8.83
C VAL A 202 -14.86 9.03 -8.21
N LEU A 203 -13.53 8.83 -8.20
CA LEU A 203 -12.57 9.77 -7.65
C LEU A 203 -11.19 9.53 -8.28
N THR A 204 -10.51 10.62 -8.64
CA THR A 204 -9.08 10.63 -8.95
C THR A 204 -8.40 11.71 -8.13
N VAL A 205 -7.31 11.36 -7.45
CA VAL A 205 -6.52 12.29 -6.64
C VAL A 205 -5.12 12.35 -7.24
N HIS A 206 -4.70 13.55 -7.62
CA HIS A 206 -3.38 13.82 -8.14
C HIS A 206 -2.46 14.34 -7.03
N HIS A 207 -1.21 13.89 -7.05
CA HIS A 207 -0.16 14.45 -6.22
C HIS A 207 0.66 15.45 -7.04
N GLU A 208 1.18 16.45 -6.37
CA GLU A 208 2.01 17.49 -6.96
C GLU A 208 3.38 17.54 -6.29
N GLY A 209 4.38 17.98 -7.03
CA GLY A 209 5.74 18.15 -6.54
C GLY A 209 6.70 17.13 -7.12
N GLY A 210 7.92 17.15 -6.61
CA GLY A 210 9.00 16.27 -7.01
C GLY A 210 10.08 16.19 -5.94
N GLY A 211 11.16 15.47 -6.22
CA GLY A 211 12.31 15.26 -5.34
C GLY A 211 13.64 15.55 -6.07
N PRO A 212 14.77 15.27 -5.40
CA PRO A 212 16.08 15.68 -5.91
C PRO A 212 16.66 14.75 -6.99
N VAL A 213 16.10 13.55 -7.19
CA VAL A 213 16.68 12.56 -8.11
C VAL A 213 16.14 12.78 -9.52
N LYS A 214 16.92 13.53 -10.32
CA LYS A 214 16.56 13.86 -11.68
C LYS A 214 16.27 12.63 -12.54
N GLY A 215 15.22 12.68 -13.33
CA GLY A 215 14.74 11.57 -14.18
C GLY A 215 13.94 10.50 -13.43
N ARG A 216 13.88 10.58 -12.09
CA ARG A 216 13.10 9.63 -11.26
C ARG A 216 12.14 10.32 -10.30
N GLN A 217 12.38 11.61 -10.01
CA GLN A 217 11.57 12.41 -9.10
C GLN A 217 11.29 13.79 -9.67
N ASP A 218 11.26 13.93 -11.00
CA ASP A 218 10.92 15.20 -11.64
C ASP A 218 9.44 15.58 -11.38
N ASN A 219 8.61 14.59 -11.10
CA ASN A 219 7.19 14.74 -10.73
C ASN A 219 6.81 13.74 -9.62
N ALA A 220 5.58 13.84 -9.13
CA ALA A 220 4.97 12.84 -8.25
C ALA A 220 4.84 11.48 -8.98
N HIS A 221 5.00 10.37 -8.23
CA HIS A 221 4.88 9.00 -8.72
C HIS A 221 4.25 8.13 -7.63
N VAL A 222 2.92 8.01 -7.64
CA VAL A 222 2.22 7.17 -6.65
C VAL A 222 2.46 5.71 -6.97
N HIS A 223 3.16 5.00 -6.07
CA HIS A 223 3.56 3.61 -6.32
C HIS A 223 2.71 2.58 -5.60
N SER A 224 2.04 2.93 -4.53
CA SER A 224 1.10 2.02 -3.85
C SER A 224 0.05 2.76 -3.04
N THR A 225 -1.05 2.05 -2.73
CA THR A 225 -2.15 2.48 -1.89
C THR A 225 -2.39 1.41 -0.83
N VAL A 226 -2.32 1.75 0.46
CA VAL A 226 -2.40 0.78 1.54
C VAL A 226 -3.30 1.29 2.66
N PHE A 227 -4.28 0.49 3.06
CA PHE A 227 -5.14 0.82 4.20
C PHE A 227 -4.45 0.51 5.52
N SER A 228 -4.73 1.35 6.53
CA SER A 228 -4.38 1.05 7.92
C SER A 228 -5.10 -0.22 8.42
N PRO A 229 -4.58 -0.89 9.46
CA PRO A 229 -5.17 -2.12 9.98
C PRO A 229 -6.63 -1.96 10.45
N ASP A 230 -6.99 -0.78 10.94
CA ASP A 230 -8.37 -0.43 11.35
C ASP A 230 -9.26 0.02 10.19
N GLY A 231 -8.71 0.11 8.96
CA GLY A 231 -9.42 0.51 7.76
C GLY A 231 -9.83 1.98 7.69
N ARG A 232 -9.41 2.82 8.63
CA ARG A 232 -9.82 4.23 8.70
C ARG A 232 -8.98 5.15 7.85
N TYR A 233 -7.73 4.79 7.61
CA TYR A 233 -6.78 5.62 6.86
C TYR A 233 -6.27 4.90 5.64
N LEU A 234 -6.10 5.66 4.56
CA LEU A 234 -5.42 5.24 3.34
C LEU A 234 -4.06 5.94 3.30
N PHE A 235 -3.00 5.15 3.10
CA PHE A 235 -1.66 5.65 2.85
C PHE A 235 -1.31 5.46 1.39
N THR A 236 -0.78 6.50 0.75
CA THR A 236 -0.25 6.40 -0.61
C THR A 236 1.23 6.74 -0.59
N GLN A 237 2.04 5.82 -1.12
CA GLN A 237 3.48 5.96 -1.17
C GLN A 237 3.86 6.66 -2.48
N ASP A 238 4.41 7.86 -2.38
CA ASP A 238 4.77 8.66 -3.52
C ASP A 238 6.29 8.71 -3.69
N LEU A 239 6.79 7.91 -4.63
CA LEU A 239 8.22 7.80 -4.93
C LEU A 239 8.79 9.13 -5.40
N GLY A 240 8.03 9.91 -6.16
CA GLY A 240 8.47 11.14 -6.76
C GLY A 240 8.65 12.27 -5.75
N THR A 241 7.82 12.34 -4.72
CA THR A 241 7.80 13.44 -3.75
C THR A 241 8.44 13.11 -2.41
N ASP A 242 8.94 11.89 -2.21
CA ASP A 242 9.47 11.40 -0.91
C ASP A 242 8.46 11.50 0.24
N LYS A 243 7.18 11.20 -0.04
CA LYS A 243 6.10 11.33 0.94
C LYS A 243 5.26 10.07 1.06
N LEU A 244 4.79 9.81 2.28
CA LEU A 244 3.65 8.95 2.57
C LEU A 244 2.45 9.85 2.80
N TRP A 245 1.58 9.99 1.81
CA TRP A 245 0.36 10.79 1.96
C TRP A 245 -0.66 10.01 2.76
N THR A 246 -1.41 10.69 3.61
CA THR A 246 -2.40 10.10 4.51
C THR A 246 -3.77 10.73 4.27
N TYR A 247 -4.75 9.86 4.03
CA TYR A 247 -6.14 10.24 3.80
C TYR A 247 -7.05 9.53 4.79
N LEU A 248 -8.11 10.21 5.22
CA LEU A 248 -9.21 9.59 5.94
C LEU A 248 -10.13 8.92 4.91
N TYR A 249 -10.43 7.65 5.12
CA TYR A 249 -11.40 6.89 4.33
C TYR A 249 -12.77 6.93 5.00
N THR A 250 -13.80 7.35 4.28
CA THR A 250 -15.17 7.48 4.78
C THR A 250 -16.11 6.73 3.85
N PRO A 251 -16.38 5.44 4.13
CA PRO A 251 -17.08 4.56 3.20
C PRO A 251 -18.52 4.97 2.88
N ASP A 252 -19.19 5.73 3.75
CA ASP A 252 -20.54 6.28 3.52
C ASP A 252 -20.54 7.59 2.72
N GLY A 253 -19.35 8.13 2.41
CA GLY A 253 -19.18 9.35 1.64
C GLY A 253 -19.59 10.63 2.37
N SER A 254 -19.96 10.57 3.67
CA SER A 254 -20.49 11.71 4.42
C SER A 254 -19.52 12.90 4.52
N ARG A 255 -18.22 12.66 4.34
CA ARG A 255 -17.15 13.68 4.31
C ARG A 255 -16.34 13.65 3.01
N GLY A 256 -16.91 13.07 1.94
CA GLY A 256 -16.17 12.60 0.78
C GLY A 256 -15.56 11.21 1.03
N LEU A 257 -15.49 10.38 0.00
CA LEU A 257 -15.01 8.99 0.11
C LEU A 257 -13.59 8.93 0.67
N VAL A 258 -12.74 9.86 0.21
CA VAL A 258 -11.35 10.04 0.67
C VAL A 258 -11.11 11.52 0.88
N SER A 259 -10.59 11.90 2.04
CA SER A 259 -10.28 13.29 2.36
C SER A 259 -8.89 13.42 3.00
N PRO A 260 -8.13 14.49 2.68
CA PRO A 260 -6.84 14.72 3.31
C PRO A 260 -6.97 14.84 4.83
N THR A 261 -6.00 14.30 5.58
CA THR A 261 -5.86 14.56 7.02
C THR A 261 -5.24 15.95 7.26
N GLU A 262 -5.32 16.46 8.50
CA GLU A 262 -4.69 17.74 8.86
C GLU A 262 -3.18 17.73 8.64
N TRP A 263 -2.53 16.59 8.93
CA TRP A 263 -1.08 16.40 8.75
C TRP A 263 -0.69 15.97 7.32
N ARG A 264 -1.64 15.71 6.46
CA ARG A 264 -1.52 15.38 5.04
C ARG A 264 -0.55 14.27 4.67
N TYR A 265 0.69 14.28 5.17
CA TYR A 265 1.73 13.31 4.82
C TYR A 265 2.80 13.18 5.91
N THR A 266 3.57 12.12 5.81
CA THR A 266 4.82 11.91 6.54
C THR A 266 5.96 11.99 5.53
N ASP A 267 6.94 12.86 5.79
CA ASP A 267 8.15 12.95 4.97
C ASP A 267 9.08 11.77 5.27
N VAL A 268 9.71 11.25 4.22
CA VAL A 268 10.87 10.38 4.35
C VAL A 268 12.13 11.11 3.92
N LYS A 269 13.28 10.46 4.06
CA LYS A 269 14.55 11.07 3.66
C LYS A 269 14.50 11.45 2.18
N SER A 270 14.87 12.69 1.87
CA SER A 270 14.93 13.22 0.50
C SER A 270 15.78 12.34 -0.42
N GLY A 271 15.28 12.01 -1.59
CA GLY A 271 15.88 11.12 -2.57
C GLY A 271 15.71 9.64 -2.27
N SER A 272 14.85 9.24 -1.34
CA SER A 272 14.67 7.82 -0.97
C SER A 272 13.68 7.07 -1.85
N GLY A 273 12.64 7.72 -2.34
CA GLY A 273 11.64 7.12 -3.23
C GLY A 273 10.78 6.04 -2.56
N PRO A 274 9.77 6.42 -1.75
CA PRO A 274 8.81 5.50 -1.14
C PRO A 274 8.13 4.61 -2.16
N ARG A 275 8.03 3.30 -1.87
CA ARG A 275 7.50 2.34 -2.86
C ARG A 275 6.35 1.50 -2.34
N HIS A 276 6.59 0.55 -1.47
CA HIS A 276 5.60 -0.34 -0.87
C HIS A 276 5.62 -0.24 0.66
N LEU A 277 4.45 -0.33 1.27
CA LEU A 277 4.22 -0.28 2.71
C LEU A 277 3.49 -1.54 3.16
N VAL A 278 3.88 -2.11 4.29
CA VAL A 278 3.10 -3.13 5.00
C VAL A 278 2.99 -2.77 6.48
N PHE A 279 1.87 -3.10 7.10
CA PHE A 279 1.69 -2.96 8.54
C PHE A 279 2.10 -4.25 9.25
N GLY A 280 2.68 -4.11 10.45
CA GLY A 280 2.93 -5.22 11.34
C GLY A 280 1.63 -5.89 11.79
N ASN A 281 1.71 -7.19 12.11
CA ASN A 281 0.57 -7.96 12.62
C ASN A 281 0.03 -7.41 13.95
N ASP A 282 0.83 -6.62 14.64
CA ASP A 282 0.47 -5.93 15.88
C ASP A 282 -0.37 -4.66 15.67
N GLY A 283 -0.50 -4.20 14.42
CA GLY A 283 -1.20 -2.98 14.06
C GLY A 283 -0.56 -1.68 14.59
N ARG A 284 0.64 -1.75 15.16
CA ARG A 284 1.35 -0.61 15.79
C ARG A 284 2.60 -0.19 15.04
N HIS A 285 3.08 -1.02 14.15
CA HIS A 285 4.28 -0.74 13.35
C HIS A 285 3.97 -0.86 11.85
N ALA A 286 4.74 -0.13 11.05
CA ALA A 286 4.69 -0.20 9.61
C ALA A 286 6.10 -0.21 9.01
N TYR A 287 6.24 -0.87 7.88
CA TYR A 287 7.51 -1.07 7.18
C TYR A 287 7.38 -0.56 5.75
N LEU A 288 8.29 0.31 5.36
CA LEU A 288 8.31 0.96 4.05
C LEU A 288 9.56 0.60 3.28
N THR A 289 9.44 0.12 2.05
CA THR A 289 10.58 0.11 1.13
C THR A 289 10.74 1.46 0.45
N SER A 290 11.99 1.92 0.39
CA SER A 290 12.38 3.09 -0.40
C SER A 290 13.23 2.63 -1.58
N GLU A 291 12.69 2.76 -2.80
CA GLU A 291 13.29 2.18 -4.01
C GLU A 291 14.67 2.76 -4.31
N LEU A 292 14.75 4.10 -4.37
CA LEU A 292 15.95 4.78 -4.84
C LEU A 292 17.10 4.70 -3.83
N ALA A 293 16.78 4.71 -2.54
CA ALA A 293 17.77 4.57 -1.47
C ALA A 293 18.12 3.12 -1.15
N ALA A 294 17.37 2.15 -1.66
CA ALA A 294 17.45 0.72 -1.34
C ALA A 294 17.47 0.49 0.18
N THR A 295 16.44 1.00 0.86
CA THR A 295 16.28 0.89 2.31
C THR A 295 14.92 0.32 2.69
N VAL A 296 14.81 -0.18 3.91
CA VAL A 296 13.55 -0.39 4.61
C VAL A 296 13.51 0.53 5.84
N THR A 297 12.38 1.21 6.02
CA THR A 297 12.14 2.13 7.13
C THR A 297 11.07 1.56 8.05
N VAL A 298 11.31 1.59 9.36
CA VAL A 298 10.34 1.22 10.40
C VAL A 298 9.68 2.47 10.94
N PHE A 299 8.37 2.45 11.02
CA PHE A 299 7.56 3.48 11.66
C PHE A 299 6.77 2.89 12.83
N ALA A 300 6.68 3.63 13.92
CA ALA A 300 5.58 3.48 14.85
C ALA A 300 4.33 4.11 14.24
N TYR A 301 3.21 3.41 14.32
CA TYR A 301 1.93 3.83 13.78
C TYR A 301 0.89 4.02 14.89
N GLN A 302 0.20 5.14 14.87
CA GLN A 302 -0.94 5.40 15.73
C GLN A 302 -1.91 6.37 15.06
N ASP A 303 -3.18 5.99 14.92
CA ASP A 303 -4.28 6.87 14.47
C ASP A 303 -3.95 7.71 13.23
N GLY A 304 -3.40 7.08 12.18
CA GLY A 304 -3.03 7.74 10.93
C GLY A 304 -1.66 8.41 10.95
N HIS A 305 -0.99 8.48 12.09
CA HIS A 305 0.35 9.06 12.22
C HIS A 305 1.44 8.01 12.08
N MET A 306 2.49 8.36 11.34
CA MET A 306 3.70 7.56 11.18
C MET A 306 4.88 8.29 11.82
N LYS A 307 5.54 7.66 12.80
CA LYS A 307 6.75 8.17 13.44
C LYS A 307 7.94 7.28 13.10
N LEU A 308 8.95 7.85 12.47
CA LEU A 308 10.16 7.13 12.09
C LEU A 308 10.89 6.61 13.32
N GLU A 309 11.21 5.31 13.33
CA GLU A 309 11.94 4.64 14.42
C GLU A 309 13.29 4.06 13.97
N GLN A 310 13.39 3.57 12.72
CA GLN A 310 14.61 2.93 12.22
C GLN A 310 14.69 3.00 10.71
N VAL A 311 15.90 3.02 10.16
CA VAL A 311 16.17 2.86 8.73
C VAL A 311 17.30 1.85 8.55
N GLU A 312 17.03 0.78 7.79
CA GLU A 312 18.00 -0.25 7.43
C GLU A 312 18.32 -0.21 5.93
N LYS A 313 19.61 -0.32 5.59
CA LYS A 313 20.07 -0.47 4.21
C LYS A 313 19.94 -1.94 3.77
N LEU A 314 19.55 -2.20 2.53
CA LEU A 314 19.44 -3.58 2.03
C LEU A 314 20.80 -4.17 1.66
N ALA A 315 21.69 -3.39 1.08
CA ALA A 315 23.02 -3.86 0.72
C ALA A 315 23.99 -3.87 1.90
N GLU A 316 24.99 -4.75 1.79
CA GLU A 316 26.12 -4.79 2.73
C GLU A 316 26.99 -3.54 2.62
N PRO A 317 27.69 -3.17 3.72
CA PRO A 317 28.67 -2.10 3.68
C PRO A 317 29.71 -2.35 2.58
N GLY A 318 29.94 -1.34 1.74
CA GLY A 318 30.91 -1.44 0.62
C GLY A 318 30.36 -2.01 -0.69
N PHE A 319 29.10 -2.41 -0.76
CA PHE A 319 28.47 -2.77 -2.04
C PHE A 319 28.47 -1.57 -2.99
N LYS A 320 28.96 -1.79 -4.23
CA LYS A 320 29.12 -0.70 -5.25
C LYS A 320 28.25 -0.91 -6.49
N GLY A 321 27.50 -2.01 -6.55
CA GLY A 321 26.57 -2.27 -7.65
C GLY A 321 25.31 -1.41 -7.57
N THR A 322 24.54 -1.41 -8.65
CA THR A 322 23.20 -0.82 -8.68
C THR A 322 22.25 -1.61 -7.76
N GLN A 323 21.29 -0.91 -7.17
CA GLN A 323 20.30 -1.51 -6.28
C GLN A 323 18.99 -0.72 -6.32
N GLY A 324 17.91 -1.37 -5.90
CA GLY A 324 16.61 -0.74 -5.83
C GLY A 324 15.65 -1.63 -5.04
N ALA A 325 15.23 -1.19 -3.85
CA ALA A 325 14.23 -1.91 -3.07
C ALA A 325 12.95 -2.09 -3.89
N ALA A 326 12.33 -3.26 -3.77
CA ALA A 326 11.08 -3.52 -4.47
C ALA A 326 9.98 -3.97 -3.50
N ALA A 327 9.65 -5.25 -3.44
CA ALA A 327 8.64 -5.79 -2.56
C ALA A 327 9.12 -5.96 -1.12
N LEU A 328 8.15 -5.99 -0.19
CA LEU A 328 8.37 -6.42 1.18
C LEU A 328 7.16 -7.21 1.68
N HIS A 329 7.41 -8.27 2.44
CA HIS A 329 6.37 -9.07 3.08
C HIS A 329 6.82 -9.54 4.46
N LEU A 330 5.89 -9.51 5.41
CA LEU A 330 6.06 -10.17 6.69
C LEU A 330 5.77 -11.67 6.55
N SER A 331 6.45 -12.49 7.31
CA SER A 331 6.02 -13.86 7.51
C SER A 331 4.62 -13.89 8.17
N PRO A 332 3.80 -14.93 7.94
CA PRO A 332 2.45 -15.01 8.51
C PRO A 332 2.41 -14.85 10.03
N ASP A 333 3.45 -15.28 10.74
CA ASP A 333 3.62 -15.14 12.18
C ASP A 333 4.16 -13.76 12.63
N GLY A 334 4.46 -12.86 11.68
CA GLY A 334 4.98 -11.51 11.93
C GLY A 334 6.41 -11.44 12.45
N LYS A 335 7.14 -12.57 12.58
CA LYS A 335 8.47 -12.60 13.19
C LYS A 335 9.60 -12.18 12.28
N PHE A 336 9.38 -12.24 10.96
CA PHE A 336 10.39 -11.91 9.96
C PHE A 336 9.82 -11.03 8.87
N LEU A 337 10.64 -10.06 8.45
CA LEU A 337 10.39 -9.23 7.28
C LEU A 337 11.38 -9.60 6.18
N TYR A 338 10.87 -9.79 4.98
CA TYR A 338 11.65 -10.04 3.77
C TYR A 338 11.54 -8.83 2.85
N VAL A 339 12.64 -8.47 2.19
CA VAL A 339 12.68 -7.32 1.28
C VAL A 339 13.50 -7.67 0.05
N SER A 340 12.92 -7.56 -1.14
CA SER A 340 13.64 -7.78 -2.39
C SER A 340 14.45 -6.55 -2.82
N ASN A 341 15.64 -6.78 -3.36
CA ASN A 341 16.56 -5.76 -3.84
C ASN A 341 16.99 -6.10 -5.27
N ARG A 342 16.69 -5.22 -6.19
CA ARG A 342 16.95 -5.37 -7.63
C ARG A 342 18.35 -4.81 -8.00
N GLY A 343 18.58 -4.64 -9.30
CA GLY A 343 19.84 -4.15 -9.85
C GLY A 343 20.91 -5.23 -9.88
N ASP A 344 22.13 -4.90 -9.48
CA ASP A 344 23.23 -5.86 -9.36
C ASP A 344 23.16 -6.69 -8.08
N ALA A 345 22.38 -6.25 -7.08
CA ALA A 345 22.16 -6.96 -5.83
C ALA A 345 21.39 -8.27 -6.04
N ASN A 346 20.26 -8.23 -6.70
CA ASN A 346 19.39 -9.37 -7.04
C ASN A 346 19.22 -10.36 -5.88
N ASP A 347 18.78 -9.88 -4.73
CA ASP A 347 18.66 -10.66 -3.50
C ASP A 347 17.39 -10.35 -2.69
N ILE A 348 17.14 -11.16 -1.68
CA ILE A 348 16.15 -10.99 -0.63
C ILE A 348 16.90 -10.75 0.67
N SER A 349 16.75 -9.56 1.25
CA SER A 349 17.21 -9.25 2.61
C SER A 349 16.22 -9.79 3.63
N ILE A 350 16.71 -10.41 4.71
CA ILE A 350 15.91 -11.08 5.73
C ILE A 350 16.18 -10.41 7.08
N PHE A 351 15.11 -9.98 7.73
CA PHE A 351 15.18 -9.32 9.04
C PHE A 351 14.30 -10.04 10.05
N ALA A 352 14.80 -10.25 11.25
CA ALA A 352 13.96 -10.56 12.41
C ALA A 352 13.27 -9.27 12.88
N VAL A 353 12.01 -9.40 13.26
CA VAL A 353 11.19 -8.32 13.80
C VAL A 353 11.12 -8.48 15.32
N ASP A 354 11.50 -7.44 16.04
CA ASP A 354 11.31 -7.39 17.48
C ASP A 354 9.83 -7.15 17.81
N GLY A 355 9.21 -8.06 18.53
CA GLY A 355 7.76 -8.05 18.75
C GLY A 355 7.24 -6.87 19.58
N ASP A 356 8.10 -6.25 20.40
CA ASP A 356 7.70 -5.12 21.24
C ASP A 356 7.92 -3.78 20.56
N SER A 357 9.07 -3.58 19.93
CA SER A 357 9.50 -2.31 19.33
C SER A 357 9.31 -2.25 17.82
N GLY A 358 8.93 -3.35 17.16
CA GLY A 358 8.85 -3.45 15.70
C GLY A 358 10.19 -3.31 14.98
N LYS A 359 11.29 -3.12 15.68
CA LYS A 359 12.61 -2.89 15.09
C LYS A 359 13.14 -4.12 14.37
N LEU A 360 13.92 -3.85 13.35
CA LEU A 360 14.50 -4.86 12.47
C LEU A 360 15.94 -5.18 12.84
N LYS A 361 16.26 -6.46 12.87
CA LYS A 361 17.63 -6.97 12.96
C LYS A 361 17.88 -7.87 11.76
N ARG A 362 18.86 -7.53 10.92
CA ARG A 362 19.24 -8.40 9.79
C ARG A 362 19.70 -9.75 10.32
N VAL A 363 19.12 -10.82 9.78
CA VAL A 363 19.49 -12.22 10.10
C VAL A 363 20.04 -12.97 8.89
N GLY A 364 19.79 -12.46 7.68
CA GLY A 364 20.31 -13.10 6.49
C GLY A 364 20.07 -12.33 5.21
N ARG A 365 20.56 -12.89 4.13
CA ARG A 365 20.35 -12.47 2.76
C ARG A 365 20.45 -13.68 1.84
N GLN A 366 19.54 -13.78 0.87
CA GLN A 366 19.51 -14.87 -0.10
C GLN A 366 19.50 -14.30 -1.52
N SER A 367 20.41 -14.78 -2.37
CA SER A 367 20.33 -14.48 -3.81
C SER A 367 18.99 -14.96 -4.37
N SER A 368 18.35 -14.15 -5.21
CA SER A 368 17.13 -14.56 -5.92
C SER A 368 17.37 -15.56 -7.05
N LEU A 369 18.66 -15.87 -7.33
CA LEU A 369 19.13 -16.76 -8.40
C LEU A 369 18.70 -16.33 -9.82
N GLY A 370 18.30 -15.06 -9.97
CA GLY A 370 17.89 -14.47 -11.23
C GLY A 370 18.14 -12.97 -11.25
N LYS A 371 17.46 -12.27 -12.16
CA LYS A 371 17.63 -10.83 -12.35
C LYS A 371 16.32 -10.09 -12.09
N SER A 372 16.42 -8.99 -11.34
CA SER A 372 15.31 -8.10 -11.03
C SER A 372 14.17 -8.79 -10.25
N PRO A 373 14.41 -9.23 -9.00
CA PRO A 373 13.36 -9.79 -8.14
C PRO A 373 12.38 -8.67 -7.76
N ARG A 374 11.34 -8.45 -8.61
CA ARG A 374 10.40 -7.35 -8.44
C ARG A 374 9.39 -7.62 -7.33
N GLU A 375 8.90 -8.85 -7.27
CA GLU A 375 7.92 -9.30 -6.28
C GLU A 375 8.21 -10.73 -5.84
N PHE A 376 7.73 -11.05 -4.64
CA PHE A 376 7.75 -12.40 -4.08
C PHE A 376 6.53 -12.59 -3.18
N ALA A 377 6.20 -13.82 -2.85
CA ALA A 377 5.16 -14.12 -1.87
C ALA A 377 5.66 -15.17 -0.87
N ILE A 378 5.07 -15.14 0.32
CA ILE A 378 5.22 -16.23 1.29
C ILE A 378 3.91 -16.99 1.29
N ASP A 379 3.97 -18.32 1.19
CA ASP A 379 2.78 -19.16 1.19
C ASP A 379 1.98 -19.02 2.51
N PRO A 380 0.68 -19.29 2.52
CA PRO A 380 -0.14 -19.12 3.71
C PRO A 380 0.32 -19.92 4.94
N THR A 381 1.03 -21.04 4.75
CA THR A 381 1.60 -21.83 5.86
C THR A 381 2.90 -21.26 6.39
N GLY A 382 3.50 -20.31 5.68
CA GLY A 382 4.80 -19.71 6.02
C GLY A 382 6.00 -20.61 5.79
N GLN A 383 5.84 -21.73 5.07
CA GLN A 383 6.92 -22.70 4.81
C GLN A 383 7.73 -22.37 3.56
N TRP A 384 7.18 -21.58 2.64
CA TRP A 384 7.79 -21.33 1.33
C TRP A 384 7.81 -19.83 1.00
N LEU A 385 8.89 -19.40 0.36
CA LEU A 385 9.00 -18.11 -0.29
C LEU A 385 9.17 -18.31 -1.79
N ILE A 386 8.28 -17.71 -2.57
CA ILE A 386 8.23 -17.78 -4.03
C ILE A 386 8.70 -16.42 -4.58
N VAL A 387 9.81 -16.34 -5.29
CA VAL A 387 10.34 -15.10 -5.86
C VAL A 387 10.33 -15.13 -7.38
N GLY A 388 9.81 -14.05 -7.98
CA GLY A 388 9.80 -13.81 -9.42
C GLY A 388 10.95 -12.91 -9.87
N ASN A 389 11.76 -13.40 -10.78
CA ASN A 389 12.87 -12.67 -11.40
C ASN A 389 12.43 -12.15 -12.77
N GLN A 390 11.96 -10.93 -12.81
CA GLN A 390 11.36 -10.28 -13.98
C GLN A 390 12.22 -10.39 -15.23
N ASN A 391 13.52 -10.10 -15.12
CA ASN A 391 14.41 -9.96 -16.27
C ASN A 391 15.17 -11.27 -16.63
N SER A 392 14.86 -12.38 -15.99
CA SER A 392 15.40 -13.70 -16.32
C SER A 392 14.34 -14.76 -16.53
N ASP A 393 13.03 -14.38 -16.55
CA ASP A 393 11.89 -15.26 -16.82
C ASP A 393 11.87 -16.49 -15.90
N THR A 394 12.22 -16.33 -14.63
CA THR A 394 12.31 -17.43 -13.67
C THR A 394 11.59 -17.13 -12.37
N VAL A 395 11.01 -18.18 -11.81
CA VAL A 395 10.48 -18.21 -10.44
C VAL A 395 11.28 -19.24 -9.66
N TYR A 396 11.69 -18.87 -8.44
CA TYR A 396 12.30 -19.81 -7.50
C TYR A 396 11.44 -19.95 -6.26
N VAL A 397 11.27 -21.20 -5.81
CA VAL A 397 10.51 -21.57 -4.62
C VAL A 397 11.48 -22.07 -3.57
N PHE A 398 11.75 -21.22 -2.58
CA PHE A 398 12.65 -21.52 -1.47
C PHE A 398 11.86 -22.09 -0.30
N ARG A 399 12.37 -23.16 0.31
CA ARG A 399 11.89 -23.56 1.62
C ARG A 399 12.37 -22.56 2.68
N ARG A 400 11.47 -22.18 3.58
CA ARG A 400 11.74 -21.22 4.64
C ARG A 400 11.83 -21.94 5.99
N ASP A 401 12.90 -21.72 6.71
CA ASP A 401 13.00 -22.09 8.11
C ASP A 401 12.19 -21.09 8.96
N GLN A 402 11.11 -21.56 9.58
CA GLN A 402 10.20 -20.71 10.34
C GLN A 402 10.78 -20.22 11.67
N GLN A 403 11.86 -20.84 12.18
CA GLN A 403 12.51 -20.44 13.44
C GLN A 403 13.58 -19.37 13.22
N THR A 404 14.35 -19.50 12.16
CA THR A 404 15.46 -18.60 11.84
C THR A 404 15.11 -17.56 10.80
N GLY A 405 14.04 -17.76 10.02
CA GLY A 405 13.64 -16.94 8.87
C GLY A 405 14.48 -17.19 7.62
N LEU A 406 15.53 -18.00 7.68
CA LEU A 406 16.44 -18.24 6.57
C LEU A 406 15.80 -19.09 5.47
N LEU A 407 16.30 -18.91 4.25
CA LEU A 407 15.86 -19.66 3.08
C LEU A 407 16.88 -20.77 2.78
N GLU A 408 16.39 -21.98 2.50
CA GLU A 408 17.24 -23.14 2.18
C GLU A 408 17.89 -22.98 0.81
N PRO A 409 19.12 -23.48 0.61
CA PRO A 409 19.95 -23.17 -0.56
C PRO A 409 19.53 -23.86 -1.87
N ASN A 410 18.65 -24.85 -1.85
CA ASN A 410 18.27 -25.66 -3.02
C ASN A 410 16.80 -25.43 -3.40
N PRO A 411 16.43 -24.27 -3.98
CA PRO A 411 15.05 -23.99 -4.35
C PRO A 411 14.62 -24.77 -5.60
N LYS A 412 13.32 -24.93 -5.74
CA LYS A 412 12.71 -25.38 -7.01
C LYS A 412 12.67 -24.21 -7.99
N ARG A 413 12.82 -24.51 -9.27
CA ARG A 413 12.75 -23.54 -10.36
C ARG A 413 11.54 -23.82 -11.25
N VAL A 414 10.85 -22.72 -11.64
CA VAL A 414 9.79 -22.71 -12.66
C VAL A 414 10.09 -21.59 -13.64
N ASP A 415 9.96 -21.85 -14.93
CA ASP A 415 10.13 -20.82 -15.96
C ASP A 415 8.79 -20.16 -16.27
N ILE A 416 8.70 -18.87 -16.02
CA ILE A 416 7.53 -18.01 -16.29
C ILE A 416 8.04 -16.71 -16.90
N GLY A 417 7.46 -16.29 -18.03
CA GLY A 417 7.85 -15.05 -18.69
C GLY A 417 7.57 -13.83 -17.82
N SER A 418 8.58 -13.04 -17.52
CA SER A 418 8.54 -11.76 -16.80
C SER A 418 7.60 -11.74 -15.57
N PRO A 419 7.78 -12.64 -14.58
CA PRO A 419 6.90 -12.73 -13.42
C PRO A 419 7.13 -11.54 -12.48
N VAL A 420 6.04 -10.86 -12.07
CA VAL A 420 6.14 -9.60 -11.31
C VAL A 420 5.12 -9.42 -10.20
N ASP A 421 4.19 -10.36 -10.01
CA ASP A 421 3.31 -10.39 -8.84
C ASP A 421 2.80 -11.81 -8.54
N PHE A 422 2.49 -12.08 -7.25
CA PHE A 422 2.06 -13.38 -6.76
C PHE A 422 0.98 -13.21 -5.71
N LYS A 423 -0.17 -13.87 -5.89
CA LYS A 423 -1.24 -13.89 -4.88
C LYS A 423 -1.74 -15.31 -4.67
N PHE A 424 -1.82 -15.69 -3.40
CA PHE A 424 -2.45 -16.94 -3.01
C PHE A 424 -3.96 -16.75 -2.83
N ALA A 425 -4.72 -17.74 -3.29
CA ALA A 425 -6.15 -17.88 -3.03
C ALA A 425 -6.44 -19.30 -2.53
N ALA A 426 -7.32 -19.44 -1.55
CA ALA A 426 -7.75 -20.76 -1.11
C ALA A 426 -8.43 -21.51 -2.27
N LYS A 427 -8.24 -22.84 -2.29
CA LYS A 427 -8.84 -23.73 -3.29
C LYS A 427 -10.19 -24.23 -2.80
#